data_ee78264b72814651b71773508adbe83d
#
_entry.id   ee78264b72814651b71773508adbe83d
#
_cell.length_a   1.000
_cell.length_b   1.000
_cell.length_c   1.000
_cell.angle_alpha   90.00
_cell.angle_beta   90.00
_cell.angle_gamma   90.00
#
_symmetry.space_group_name_H-M   'P 1'
#
loop_
_entity.id
_entity.type
_entity.pdbx_description
1 polymer ?
#
loop_
_entity_poly.entity_id
_entity_poly.type
_entity_poly.pdbx_seq_one_letter_code
_entity_poly.pdbx_strand_id
1 'polypeptide(L)'
;MRSIWTGSVSFGLINIPIKMFSAVQESTLDMDMLDAKDHANIKFKRVNENTGKEVDFANIVKGYNLEGKYIVLEDSDFEAADAIKTKTIDIESFAFEKEIQSIYYEQPYYLEPDKGAMNAYGLLRDALEASGKVGVTRFVLRNKESLAILKPYKNVIVLNRIRFEQEI
;
A
#
# COMPACT_ATOMS: atom_id res chain seq x y z
N MET A 1 -16.10 -0.48 8.91
CA MET A 1 -15.06 -0.43 7.85
C MET A 1 -14.24 -1.72 7.96
N ARG A 2 -13.86 -2.34 6.84
CA ARG A 2 -13.06 -3.58 6.87
C ARG A 2 -11.58 -3.23 6.88
N SER A 3 -10.79 -3.87 7.77
CA SER A 3 -9.35 -3.70 7.79
C SER A 3 -8.72 -4.26 6.51
N ILE A 4 -7.77 -3.54 5.95
CA ILE A 4 -7.04 -3.94 4.73
C ILE A 4 -5.73 -4.66 5.06
N TRP A 5 -5.25 -4.49 6.28
CA TRP A 5 -4.02 -5.11 6.76
C TRP A 5 -4.04 -5.23 8.28
N THR A 6 -3.41 -6.25 8.82
CA THR A 6 -3.27 -6.50 10.26
C THR A 6 -1.85 -6.90 10.55
N GLY A 7 -1.25 -6.29 11.56
CA GLY A 7 0.13 -6.53 11.97
C GLY A 7 0.48 -5.69 13.18
N SER A 8 1.70 -5.21 13.25
CA SER A 8 2.15 -4.38 14.37
C SER A 8 3.04 -3.23 13.90
N VAL A 9 3.04 -2.15 14.67
CA VAL A 9 4.07 -1.11 14.61
C VAL A 9 5.16 -1.48 15.59
N SER A 10 6.40 -1.49 15.14
CA SER A 10 7.56 -1.82 15.95
C SER A 10 8.52 -0.64 16.02
N PHE A 11 9.12 -0.47 17.19
CA PHE A 11 10.08 0.59 17.46
C PHE A 11 10.96 0.17 18.64
N GLY A 12 12.20 -0.21 18.36
CA GLY A 12 13.08 -0.78 19.36
C GLY A 12 12.50 -2.06 19.98
N LEU A 13 12.25 -2.04 21.29
CA LEU A 13 11.64 -3.17 22.02
C LEU A 13 10.10 -3.08 22.11
N ILE A 14 9.52 -2.01 21.57
CA ILE A 14 8.08 -1.79 21.62
C ILE A 14 7.45 -2.42 20.39
N ASN A 15 6.38 -3.18 20.61
CA ASN A 15 5.57 -3.77 19.56
C ASN A 15 4.09 -3.48 19.84
N ILE A 16 3.43 -2.79 18.91
CA ILE A 16 2.06 -2.30 19.05
C ILE A 16 1.19 -2.99 18.01
N PRO A 17 0.42 -4.02 18.36
CA PRO A 17 -0.53 -4.64 17.45
C PRO A 17 -1.57 -3.64 16.95
N ILE A 18 -1.77 -3.60 15.63
CA ILE A 18 -2.68 -2.66 14.97
C ILE A 18 -3.43 -3.30 13.80
N LYS A 19 -4.53 -2.66 13.43
CA LYS A 19 -5.23 -2.86 12.17
C LYS A 19 -5.15 -1.59 11.34
N MET A 20 -5.01 -1.75 10.03
CA MET A 20 -4.93 -0.64 9.08
C MET A 20 -6.20 -0.54 8.26
N PHE A 21 -6.68 0.67 8.08
CA PHE A 21 -7.89 1.01 7.30
C PHE A 21 -7.57 2.10 6.30
N SER A 22 -8.22 2.09 5.14
CA SER A 22 -8.11 3.22 4.21
C SER A 22 -8.69 4.49 4.85
N ALA A 23 -7.93 5.57 4.82
CA ALA A 23 -8.39 6.87 5.32
C ALA A 23 -9.13 7.69 4.25
N VAL A 24 -9.09 7.22 3.00
CA VAL A 24 -9.76 7.86 1.86
C VAL A 24 -10.72 6.88 1.22
N GLN A 25 -11.82 7.43 0.74
CA GLN A 25 -12.80 6.72 -0.07
C GLN A 25 -12.93 7.47 -1.40
N GLU A 26 -12.76 6.76 -2.50
CA GLU A 26 -13.04 7.34 -3.80
C GLU A 26 -14.54 7.56 -3.94
N SER A 27 -14.95 8.78 -4.28
CA SER A 27 -16.33 9.14 -4.55
C SER A 27 -16.59 9.23 -6.06
N THR A 28 -16.12 8.24 -6.81
CA THR A 28 -16.43 8.12 -8.23
C THR A 28 -17.80 7.49 -8.39
N LEU A 29 -18.56 7.97 -9.39
CA LEU A 29 -19.79 7.31 -9.79
C LEU A 29 -19.42 5.95 -10.39
N ASP A 30 -19.97 4.89 -9.81
CA ASP A 30 -19.86 3.53 -10.36
C ASP A 30 -20.83 3.44 -11.54
N MET A 31 -20.28 3.49 -12.75
CA MET A 31 -21.04 3.45 -13.99
C MET A 31 -20.59 2.26 -14.83
N ASP A 32 -21.55 1.44 -15.21
CA ASP A 32 -21.33 0.35 -16.15
C ASP A 32 -21.22 0.88 -17.59
N MET A 33 -20.35 0.26 -18.37
CA MET A 33 -20.31 0.50 -19.81
C MET A 33 -21.38 -0.33 -20.50
N LEU A 34 -22.23 0.34 -21.27
CA LEU A 34 -23.35 -0.28 -21.97
C LEU A 34 -23.20 -0.08 -23.48
N ASP A 35 -23.72 -1.04 -24.27
CA ASP A 35 -23.88 -0.85 -25.69
C ASP A 35 -24.96 0.23 -25.95
N ALA A 36 -24.64 1.20 -26.79
CA ALA A 36 -25.54 2.32 -27.09
C ALA A 36 -26.82 1.90 -27.81
N LYS A 37 -26.86 0.70 -28.40
CA LYS A 37 -28.00 0.22 -29.18
C LYS A 37 -29.08 -0.47 -28.33
N ASP A 38 -28.65 -1.32 -27.41
CA ASP A 38 -29.53 -2.19 -26.63
C ASP A 38 -29.35 -2.11 -25.13
N HIS A 39 -28.39 -1.28 -24.70
CA HIS A 39 -27.97 -1.09 -23.30
C HIS A 39 -27.51 -2.37 -22.61
N ALA A 40 -27.01 -3.34 -23.37
CA ALA A 40 -26.37 -4.53 -22.78
C ALA A 40 -25.01 -4.20 -22.19
N ASN A 41 -24.64 -4.89 -21.11
CA ASN A 41 -23.34 -4.70 -20.46
C ASN A 41 -22.19 -5.11 -21.37
N ILE A 42 -21.17 -4.27 -21.47
CA ILE A 42 -19.94 -4.55 -22.20
C ILE A 42 -19.05 -5.49 -21.41
N LYS A 43 -18.57 -6.55 -22.06
CA LYS A 43 -17.55 -7.46 -21.52
C LYS A 43 -16.24 -7.31 -22.28
N PHE A 44 -15.13 -7.40 -21.55
CA PHE A 44 -13.82 -7.37 -22.13
C PHE A 44 -13.29 -8.79 -22.35
N LYS A 45 -12.68 -9.01 -23.51
CA LYS A 45 -11.98 -10.25 -23.83
C LYS A 45 -10.50 -9.98 -23.99
N ARG A 46 -9.67 -10.91 -23.54
CA ARG A 46 -8.22 -10.86 -23.75
C ARG A 46 -7.92 -11.58 -25.06
N VAL A 47 -7.30 -10.91 -25.99
CA VAL A 47 -6.97 -11.47 -27.30
C VAL A 47 -5.46 -11.40 -27.55
N ASN A 48 -4.91 -12.41 -28.23
CA ASN A 48 -3.55 -12.39 -28.71
C ASN A 48 -3.44 -11.38 -29.88
N GLU A 49 -2.50 -10.46 -29.78
CA GLU A 49 -2.32 -9.38 -30.75
C GLU A 49 -2.06 -9.91 -32.17
N ASN A 50 -1.27 -10.98 -32.30
CA ASN A 50 -0.87 -11.53 -33.59
C ASN A 50 -1.96 -12.37 -34.25
N THR A 51 -2.77 -13.09 -33.45
CA THR A 51 -3.75 -14.06 -33.97
C THR A 51 -5.17 -13.59 -33.88
N GLY A 52 -5.46 -12.54 -33.07
CA GLY A 52 -6.79 -12.07 -32.77
C GLY A 52 -7.66 -13.08 -31.96
N LYS A 53 -7.10 -14.23 -31.57
CA LYS A 53 -7.82 -15.25 -30.79
C LYS A 53 -7.87 -14.88 -29.32
N GLU A 54 -8.98 -15.25 -28.68
CA GLU A 54 -9.13 -15.12 -27.23
C GLU A 54 -8.15 -16.01 -26.50
N VAL A 55 -7.57 -15.49 -25.41
CA VAL A 55 -6.60 -16.21 -24.56
C VAL A 55 -7.17 -16.29 -23.15
N ASP A 56 -7.30 -17.52 -22.65
CA ASP A 56 -7.71 -17.77 -21.29
C ASP A 56 -6.68 -17.23 -20.29
N PHE A 57 -7.16 -16.71 -19.16
CA PHE A 57 -6.31 -16.12 -18.13
C PHE A 57 -5.19 -17.06 -17.66
N ALA A 58 -5.48 -18.35 -17.56
CA ALA A 58 -4.51 -19.38 -17.16
C ALA A 58 -3.32 -19.53 -18.16
N ASN A 59 -3.49 -19.07 -19.39
CA ASN A 59 -2.47 -19.13 -20.44
C ASN A 59 -1.74 -17.80 -20.64
N ILE A 60 -1.99 -16.83 -19.77
CA ILE A 60 -1.34 -15.50 -19.81
C ILE A 60 -0.18 -15.51 -18.82
N VAL A 61 1.02 -15.21 -19.32
CA VAL A 61 2.23 -15.06 -18.51
C VAL A 61 2.66 -13.61 -18.47
N LYS A 62 3.44 -13.24 -17.46
CA LYS A 62 4.02 -11.91 -17.35
C LYS A 62 5.41 -11.90 -18.01
N GLY A 63 5.67 -10.92 -18.85
CA GLY A 63 6.97 -10.75 -19.49
C GLY A 63 7.54 -9.37 -19.19
N TYR A 64 8.82 -9.33 -18.82
CA TYR A 64 9.59 -8.11 -18.69
C TYR A 64 10.34 -7.87 -20.01
N ASN A 65 10.18 -6.68 -20.60
CA ASN A 65 10.90 -6.33 -21.83
C ASN A 65 12.29 -5.79 -21.46
N LEU A 66 13.32 -6.56 -21.79
CA LEU A 66 14.70 -6.15 -21.65
C LEU A 66 15.29 -5.97 -23.06
N GLU A 67 15.54 -4.73 -23.44
CA GLU A 67 16.18 -4.36 -24.73
C GLU A 67 15.54 -5.04 -25.97
N GLY A 68 14.21 -5.13 -26.00
CA GLY A 68 13.46 -5.71 -27.11
C GLY A 68 13.23 -7.22 -27.03
N LYS A 69 13.73 -7.89 -25.99
CA LYS A 69 13.42 -9.29 -25.67
C LYS A 69 12.54 -9.39 -24.43
N TYR A 70 11.51 -10.24 -24.51
CA TYR A 70 10.69 -10.54 -23.33
C TYR A 70 11.32 -11.70 -22.55
N ILE A 71 11.54 -11.43 -21.26
CA ILE A 71 11.88 -12.46 -20.27
C ILE A 71 10.56 -12.81 -19.58
N VAL A 72 10.13 -14.07 -19.71
CA VAL A 72 8.92 -14.55 -19.03
C VAL A 72 9.24 -14.74 -17.56
N LEU A 73 8.39 -14.18 -16.71
CA LEU A 73 8.48 -14.27 -15.24
C LEU A 73 7.40 -15.19 -14.73
N GLU A 74 7.80 -16.17 -13.93
CA GLU A 74 6.90 -17.08 -13.22
C GLU A 74 6.56 -16.56 -11.81
N ASP A 75 5.49 -17.07 -11.21
CA ASP A 75 5.10 -16.68 -9.86
C ASP A 75 6.20 -16.98 -8.82
N SER A 76 6.98 -18.05 -9.05
CA SER A 76 8.17 -18.42 -8.27
C SER A 76 9.26 -17.34 -8.27
N ASP A 77 9.43 -16.61 -9.37
CA ASP A 77 10.42 -15.52 -9.47
C ASP A 77 10.01 -14.35 -8.59
N PHE A 78 8.70 -14.08 -8.54
CA PHE A 78 8.16 -13.04 -7.65
C PHE A 78 8.24 -13.46 -6.18
N GLU A 79 7.99 -14.73 -5.86
CA GLU A 79 8.12 -15.26 -4.50
C GLU A 79 9.58 -15.22 -4.00
N ALA A 80 10.54 -15.50 -4.88
CA ALA A 80 11.96 -15.39 -4.55
C ALA A 80 12.44 -13.95 -4.36
N ALA A 81 11.83 -13.00 -5.08
CA ALA A 81 12.11 -11.57 -4.95
C ALA A 81 11.29 -10.90 -3.84
N ASP A 82 10.25 -11.57 -3.33
CA ASP A 82 9.44 -11.03 -2.23
C ASP A 82 10.32 -10.85 -0.99
N ALA A 83 10.52 -9.59 -0.61
CA ALA A 83 11.03 -9.26 0.69
C ALA A 83 10.21 -10.01 1.75
N ILE A 84 10.88 -10.59 2.74
CA ILE A 84 10.25 -11.33 3.84
C ILE A 84 9.00 -10.57 4.28
N LYS A 85 7.83 -11.14 4.09
CA LYS A 85 6.53 -10.54 4.44
C LYS A 85 6.41 -10.42 5.96
N THR A 86 7.13 -9.48 6.53
CA THR A 86 6.93 -9.13 7.93
C THR A 86 5.60 -8.41 8.05
N LYS A 87 4.74 -8.89 8.93
CA LYS A 87 3.51 -8.16 9.32
C LYS A 87 3.86 -7.06 10.33
N THR A 88 4.95 -6.35 10.08
CA THR A 88 5.51 -5.36 10.98
C THR A 88 5.84 -4.09 10.20
N ILE A 89 5.46 -2.98 10.76
CA ILE A 89 5.80 -1.63 10.34
C ILE A 89 6.91 -1.17 11.27
N ASP A 90 8.17 -1.33 10.84
CA ASP A 90 9.31 -0.96 11.67
C ASP A 90 9.64 0.52 11.48
N ILE A 91 9.61 1.29 12.58
CA ILE A 91 10.07 2.68 12.57
C ILE A 91 11.60 2.66 12.56
N GLU A 92 12.17 3.02 11.42
CA GLU A 92 13.62 3.03 11.21
C GLU A 92 14.27 4.32 11.72
N SER A 93 13.56 5.43 11.62
CA SER A 93 14.06 6.75 12.01
C SER A 93 12.92 7.74 12.27
N PHE A 94 13.27 8.92 12.79
CA PHE A 94 12.34 10.02 12.99
C PHE A 94 12.87 11.27 12.28
N ALA A 95 11.97 11.97 11.58
CA ALA A 95 12.24 13.22 10.90
C ALA A 95 11.24 14.29 11.34
N PHE A 96 11.53 15.57 11.14
CA PHE A 96 10.50 16.59 11.33
C PHE A 96 9.52 16.57 10.16
N GLU A 97 8.21 16.64 10.45
CA GLU A 97 7.17 16.60 9.41
C GLU A 97 7.38 17.69 8.34
N LYS A 98 7.85 18.87 8.75
CA LYS A 98 8.14 20.00 7.85
C LYS A 98 9.25 19.73 6.82
N GLU A 99 10.08 18.72 7.03
CA GLU A 99 11.16 18.33 6.11
C GLU A 99 10.64 17.49 4.94
N ILE A 100 9.40 16.95 5.06
CA ILE A 100 8.78 16.12 4.03
C ILE A 100 7.89 17.00 3.15
N GLN A 101 8.31 17.18 1.91
CA GLN A 101 7.56 17.99 0.94
C GLN A 101 6.27 17.29 0.53
N SER A 102 5.23 18.06 0.25
CA SER A 102 3.89 17.55 -0.09
C SER A 102 3.86 16.66 -1.33
N ILE A 103 4.79 16.84 -2.26
CA ILE A 103 4.89 16.05 -3.49
C ILE A 103 5.15 14.56 -3.22
N TYR A 104 5.77 14.23 -2.08
CA TYR A 104 6.05 12.84 -1.70
C TYR A 104 4.82 12.09 -1.21
N TYR A 105 3.79 12.81 -0.70
CA TYR A 105 2.63 12.17 -0.10
C TYR A 105 1.77 11.47 -1.15
N GLU A 106 1.34 10.24 -0.83
CA GLU A 106 0.42 9.46 -1.65
C GLU A 106 -0.89 9.19 -0.90
N GLN A 107 -1.00 8.03 -0.29
CA GLN A 107 -2.24 7.53 0.28
C GLN A 107 -2.17 7.39 1.80
N PRO A 108 -3.10 8.00 2.54
CA PRO A 108 -3.19 7.86 3.98
C PRO A 108 -4.00 6.64 4.40
N TYR A 109 -3.62 6.07 5.56
CA TYR A 109 -4.31 4.97 6.23
C TYR A 109 -4.44 5.28 7.71
N TYR A 110 -5.56 4.91 8.31
CA TYR A 110 -5.74 4.95 9.75
C TYR A 110 -5.20 3.69 10.39
N LEU A 111 -4.50 3.84 11.51
CA LEU A 111 -4.06 2.73 12.34
C LEU A 111 -4.92 2.68 13.60
N GLU A 112 -5.52 1.54 13.86
CA GLU A 112 -6.32 1.27 15.06
C GLU A 112 -5.57 0.26 15.91
N PRO A 113 -5.30 0.54 17.20
CA PRO A 113 -4.64 -0.40 18.08
C PRO A 113 -5.58 -1.52 18.51
N ASP A 114 -5.05 -2.71 18.73
CA ASP A 114 -5.76 -3.76 19.42
C ASP A 114 -6.01 -3.34 20.89
N LYS A 115 -7.05 -3.90 21.52
CA LYS A 115 -7.50 -3.49 22.86
C LYS A 115 -6.39 -3.50 23.91
N GLY A 116 -5.46 -4.45 23.87
CA GLY A 116 -4.33 -4.54 24.80
C GLY A 116 -3.18 -3.58 24.51
N ALA A 117 -3.17 -2.91 23.34
CA ALA A 117 -2.09 -2.05 22.88
C ALA A 117 -2.40 -0.54 23.02
N MET A 118 -3.57 -0.18 23.53
CA MET A 118 -4.05 1.22 23.55
C MET A 118 -3.09 2.17 24.29
N ASN A 119 -2.49 1.73 25.40
CA ASN A 119 -1.57 2.58 26.16
C ASN A 119 -0.27 2.86 25.40
N ALA A 120 0.36 1.84 24.82
CA ALA A 120 1.58 1.99 24.02
C ALA A 120 1.32 2.81 22.75
N TYR A 121 0.17 2.60 22.11
CA TYR A 121 -0.26 3.38 20.96
C TYR A 121 -0.47 4.86 21.29
N GLY A 122 -1.18 5.14 22.41
CA GLY A 122 -1.40 6.50 22.87
C GLY A 122 -0.08 7.21 23.18
N LEU A 123 0.84 6.52 23.87
CA LEU A 123 2.16 7.07 24.17
C LEU A 123 2.96 7.42 22.91
N LEU A 124 2.97 6.53 21.91
CA LEU A 124 3.63 6.80 20.62
C LEU A 124 3.00 8.01 19.92
N ARG A 125 1.67 8.06 19.83
CA ARG A 125 0.93 9.19 19.22
C ARG A 125 1.30 10.51 19.90
N ASP A 126 1.22 10.57 21.21
CA ASP A 126 1.45 11.78 22.00
C ASP A 126 2.93 12.24 21.92
N ALA A 127 3.87 11.29 21.86
CA ALA A 127 5.28 11.59 21.68
C ALA A 127 5.57 12.17 20.28
N LEU A 128 4.95 11.65 19.23
CA LEU A 128 5.05 12.19 17.88
C LEU A 128 4.46 13.60 17.82
N GLU A 129 3.30 13.83 18.42
CA GLU A 129 2.65 15.13 18.47
C GLU A 129 3.50 16.15 19.22
N ALA A 130 3.97 15.82 20.42
CA ALA A 130 4.77 16.71 21.25
C ALA A 130 6.12 17.10 20.62
N SER A 131 6.73 16.19 19.86
CA SER A 131 8.02 16.42 19.21
C SER A 131 7.93 17.09 17.85
N GLY A 132 6.77 17.14 17.20
CA GLY A 132 6.59 17.57 15.83
C GLY A 132 7.30 16.67 14.81
N LYS A 133 7.62 15.44 15.21
CA LYS A 133 8.29 14.44 14.38
C LYS A 133 7.31 13.41 13.85
N VAL A 134 7.72 12.75 12.79
CA VAL A 134 7.06 11.60 12.18
C VAL A 134 8.00 10.41 12.20
N GLY A 135 7.45 9.20 12.35
CA GLY A 135 8.22 7.97 12.22
C GLY A 135 8.36 7.62 10.75
N VAL A 136 9.59 7.46 10.28
CA VAL A 136 9.88 7.00 8.91
C VAL A 136 9.97 5.48 8.94
N THR A 137 9.27 4.81 8.03
CA THR A 137 9.14 3.37 8.02
C THR A 137 9.07 2.80 6.61
N ARG A 138 9.40 1.51 6.51
CA ARG A 138 9.10 0.68 5.35
C ARG A 138 8.15 -0.43 5.78
N PHE A 139 7.26 -0.81 4.91
CA PHE A 139 6.36 -1.92 5.14
C PHE A 139 5.91 -2.56 3.83
N VAL A 140 5.45 -3.80 3.91
CA VAL A 140 4.97 -4.52 2.73
C VAL A 140 3.45 -4.56 2.73
N LEU A 141 2.86 -3.98 1.69
CA LEU A 141 1.43 -4.03 1.44
C LEU A 141 1.17 -4.66 0.07
N ARG A 142 0.39 -5.74 0.04
CA ARG A 142 0.04 -6.47 -1.21
C ARG A 142 1.27 -6.84 -2.04
N ASN A 143 2.30 -7.39 -1.40
CA ASN A 143 3.57 -7.83 -2.00
C ASN A 143 4.44 -6.68 -2.57
N LYS A 144 4.14 -5.44 -2.25
CA LYS A 144 4.96 -4.30 -2.63
C LYS A 144 5.51 -3.62 -1.38
N GLU A 145 6.84 -3.49 -1.31
CA GLU A 145 7.47 -2.63 -0.31
C GLU A 145 7.12 -1.17 -0.59
N SER A 146 6.79 -0.45 0.45
CA SER A 146 6.40 0.96 0.38
C SER A 146 7.08 1.73 1.49
N LEU A 147 7.55 2.92 1.15
CA LEU A 147 8.00 3.91 2.12
C LEU A 147 6.79 4.63 2.70
N ALA A 148 6.80 4.88 3.99
CA ALA A 148 5.70 5.56 4.66
C ALA A 148 6.18 6.37 5.86
N ILE A 149 5.32 7.26 6.30
CA ILE A 149 5.49 7.97 7.56
C ILE A 149 4.32 7.71 8.49
N LEU A 150 4.61 7.63 9.77
CA LEU A 150 3.64 7.58 10.85
C LEU A 150 3.54 8.96 11.48
N LYS A 151 2.35 9.54 11.48
CA LYS A 151 2.12 10.86 12.09
C LYS A 151 0.82 10.88 12.89
N PRO A 152 0.76 11.71 13.95
CA PRO A 152 -0.48 11.89 14.70
C PRO A 152 -1.49 12.66 13.85
N TYR A 153 -2.75 12.27 13.96
CA TYR A 153 -3.88 13.00 13.38
C TYR A 153 -5.09 12.86 14.29
N LYS A 154 -5.47 13.92 14.98
CA LYS A 154 -6.51 13.88 16.02
C LYS A 154 -6.20 12.78 17.05
N ASN A 155 -7.11 11.84 17.23
CA ASN A 155 -6.98 10.76 18.21
C ASN A 155 -6.32 9.48 17.66
N VAL A 156 -5.82 9.51 16.43
CA VAL A 156 -5.26 8.34 15.74
C VAL A 156 -3.85 8.61 15.21
N ILE A 157 -3.14 7.54 14.91
CA ILE A 157 -1.93 7.60 14.09
C ILE A 157 -2.33 7.30 12.65
N VAL A 158 -1.89 8.15 11.73
CA VAL A 158 -2.01 7.95 10.29
C VAL A 158 -0.69 7.41 9.76
N LEU A 159 -0.75 6.32 9.02
CA LEU A 159 0.34 5.89 8.15
C LEU A 159 0.08 6.51 6.78
N ASN A 160 0.98 7.37 6.33
CA ASN A 160 0.90 7.97 5.01
C ASN A 160 1.99 7.37 4.13
N ARG A 161 1.60 6.70 3.05
CA ARG A 161 2.57 6.27 2.03
C ARG A 161 3.21 7.49 1.40
N ILE A 162 4.50 7.39 1.15
CA ILE A 162 5.26 8.42 0.44
C ILE A 162 6.05 7.78 -0.69
N ARG A 163 6.33 8.58 -1.73
CA ARG A 163 7.13 8.17 -2.89
C ARG A 163 8.59 8.08 -2.55
N PHE A 164 9.29 7.21 -3.23
CA PHE A 164 10.74 7.28 -3.30
C PHE A 164 11.16 8.46 -4.20
N GLU A 165 12.33 9.03 -3.96
CA GLU A 165 12.87 10.13 -4.77
C GLU A 165 12.91 9.81 -6.27
N GLN A 166 13.16 8.54 -6.61
CA GLN A 166 13.22 8.04 -7.98
C GLN A 166 11.84 8.00 -8.68
N GLU A 167 10.76 8.16 -7.94
CA GLU A 167 9.37 8.15 -8.45
C GLU A 167 8.84 9.56 -8.73
N ILE A 168 9.67 10.58 -8.52
CA ILE A 168 9.42 12.00 -8.77
C ILE A 168 10.29 12.50 -9.92
#